data_a3be79c27a82485b9cab70f6fd2eac8f
#
_entry.id   a3be79c27a82485b9cab70f6fd2eac8f
#
_cell.length_a   1.000
_cell.length_b   1.000
_cell.length_c   1.000
_cell.angle_alpha   90.00
_cell.angle_beta   90.00
_cell.angle_gamma   90.00
#
_symmetry.space_group_name_H-M   'P 1'
#
loop_
_entity.id
_entity.type
_entity.pdbx_description
1 polymer ?
#
loop_
_entity_poly.entity_id
_entity_poly.type
_entity_poly.pdbx_seq_one_letter_code
_entity_poly.pdbx_strand_id
1 'polypeptide(L)' 'MKFREIEKIILDDGWILVDVRGSHYQFKHPTKQGKVTIPNHRGDIPMRVVNSILRQAELK' A
#
# COMPACT_ATOMS: atom_id res chain seq x y z
N MET A 1 5.47 6.71 -9.06
CA MET A 1 4.07 6.77 -8.61
C MET A 1 3.99 7.49 -7.28
N LYS A 2 3.02 8.34 -7.11
CA LYS A 2 2.83 9.07 -5.86
C LYS A 2 2.12 8.18 -4.84
N PHE A 3 2.33 8.49 -3.54
CA PHE A 3 1.67 7.75 -2.46
C PHE A 3 0.15 7.66 -2.69
N ARG A 4 -0.51 8.77 -3.04
CA ARG A 4 -1.97 8.78 -3.21
C ARG A 4 -2.43 7.89 -4.35
N GLU A 5 -1.61 7.72 -5.37
CA GLU A 5 -1.94 6.86 -6.49
C GLU A 5 -1.93 5.39 -6.10
N ILE A 6 -0.88 4.94 -5.41
CA ILE A 6 -0.81 3.56 -4.97
C ILE A 6 -1.83 3.27 -3.87
N GLU A 7 -2.04 4.25 -2.97
CA GLU A 7 -3.05 4.12 -1.94
C GLU A 7 -4.43 3.89 -2.54
N LYS A 8 -4.78 4.66 -3.58
CA LYS A 8 -6.08 4.50 -4.23
C LYS A 8 -6.24 3.10 -4.81
N ILE A 9 -5.20 2.58 -5.45
CA ILE A 9 -5.24 1.22 -6.00
C ILE A 9 -5.52 0.21 -4.89
N ILE A 10 -4.84 0.35 -3.77
CA ILE A 10 -4.97 -0.55 -2.63
C ILE A 10 -6.36 -0.44 -2.01
N LEU A 11 -6.84 0.77 -1.79
CA LEU A 11 -8.17 0.99 -1.21
C LEU A 11 -9.27 0.46 -2.13
N ASP A 12 -9.13 0.67 -3.44
CA ASP A 12 -10.11 0.19 -4.41
C ASP A 12 -10.19 -1.34 -4.41
N ASP A 13 -9.11 -2.02 -4.04
CA ASP A 13 -9.10 -3.48 -3.95
C ASP A 13 -9.68 -3.99 -2.63
N GLY A 14 -10.06 -3.09 -1.72
CA GLY A 14 -10.71 -3.47 -0.46
C GLY A 14 -9.80 -3.44 0.76
N TRP A 15 -8.54 -3.00 0.61
CA TRP A 15 -7.64 -2.85 1.74
C TRP A 15 -8.09 -1.68 2.60
N ILE A 16 -7.90 -1.81 3.91
CA ILE A 16 -8.37 -0.82 4.90
C ILE A 16 -7.17 -0.36 5.72
N LEU A 17 -7.01 0.95 5.85
CA LEU A 17 -5.95 1.51 6.69
C LEU A 17 -6.24 1.18 8.15
N VAL A 18 -5.31 0.51 8.81
CA VAL A 18 -5.48 0.08 10.20
C VAL A 18 -4.47 0.71 11.16
N ASP A 19 -3.34 1.23 10.65
CA ASP A 19 -2.33 1.81 11.52
C ASP A 19 -1.41 2.72 10.71
N VAL A 20 -0.88 3.74 11.38
CA VAL A 20 0.12 4.64 10.80
C VAL A 20 1.26 4.75 11.80
N ARG A 21 2.44 4.33 11.40
CA ARG A 21 3.65 4.42 12.22
C ARG A 21 4.67 5.27 11.50
N GLY A 22 4.83 6.51 11.95
CA GLY A 22 5.66 7.48 11.25
C GLY A 22 5.15 7.67 9.85
N SER A 23 5.97 7.34 8.85
CA SER A 23 5.58 7.45 7.44
C SER A 23 5.06 6.13 6.87
N HIS A 24 4.94 5.08 7.69
CA HIS A 24 4.52 3.76 7.23
C HIS A 24 3.02 3.58 7.47
N TYR A 25 2.25 3.55 6.39
CA TYR A 25 0.80 3.33 6.41
C TYR A 25 0.53 1.84 6.22
N GLN A 26 -0.19 1.25 7.16
CA GLN A 26 -0.42 -0.20 7.17
C GLN A 26 -1.88 -0.52 6.92
N PHE A 27 -2.10 -1.46 5.99
CA PHE A 27 -3.44 -1.83 5.53
C PHE A 27 -3.69 -3.31 5.74
N LYS A 28 -4.94 -3.65 6.00
CA LYS A 28 -5.39 -5.04 6.06
C LYS A 28 -6.61 -5.22 5.18
N HIS A 29 -6.87 -6.48 4.81
CA HIS A 29 -7.96 -6.82 3.90
C HIS A 29 -8.90 -7.81 4.59
N PRO A 30 -10.22 -7.69 4.36
CA PRO A 30 -11.18 -8.59 5.01
C PRO A 30 -11.06 -10.05 4.56
N THR A 31 -10.56 -10.31 3.34
CA THR A 31 -10.48 -11.68 2.82
C THR A 31 -9.07 -12.09 2.41
N LYS A 32 -8.20 -11.14 2.06
CA LYS A 32 -6.81 -11.45 1.70
C LYS A 32 -5.95 -11.47 2.96
N GLN A 33 -5.02 -12.40 3.05
CA GLN A 33 -4.15 -12.52 4.21
C GLN A 33 -2.98 -11.54 4.16
N GLY A 34 -2.30 -11.38 5.29
CA GLY A 34 -1.15 -10.53 5.39
C GLY A 34 -1.51 -9.06 5.54
N LYS A 35 -0.56 -8.22 5.27
CA LYS A 35 -0.75 -6.78 5.34
C LYS A 35 0.03 -6.09 4.24
N VAL A 36 -0.39 -4.87 3.90
CA VAL A 36 0.30 -4.03 2.94
C VAL A 36 0.84 -2.83 3.69
N THR A 37 2.11 -2.50 3.46
CA THR A 37 2.74 -1.31 4.04
C THR A 37 3.15 -0.38 2.90
N ILE A 38 2.68 0.86 2.95
CA ILE A 38 3.01 1.87 1.95
C ILE A 38 3.77 3.01 2.63
N PRO A 39 5.01 3.32 2.21
CA PRO A 39 5.73 4.45 2.76
C PRO A 39 5.17 5.75 2.20
N ASN A 40 4.85 6.70 3.08
CA ASN A 40 4.34 8.00 2.66
C ASN A 40 5.45 9.04 2.82
N HIS A 41 6.32 9.13 1.82
CA HIS A 41 7.38 10.11 1.75
C HIS A 41 7.09 11.12 0.64
N ARG A 42 7.80 12.24 0.64
CA ARG A 42 7.71 13.22 -0.44
C ARG A 42 8.26 12.62 -1.72
N GLY A 43 7.69 13.05 -2.84
CA GLY A 43 8.15 12.64 -4.17
C GLY A 43 7.54 11.32 -4.58
N ASP A 44 8.17 10.71 -5.58
CA ASP A 44 7.65 9.49 -6.16
C ASP A 44 8.15 8.25 -5.42
N ILE A 45 7.28 7.25 -5.36
CA ILE A 45 7.67 5.94 -4.86
C ILE A 45 8.32 5.20 -6.03
N PRO A 46 9.54 4.69 -5.87
CA PRO A 46 10.21 3.96 -6.94
C PRO A 46 9.40 2.74 -7.39
N MET A 47 9.50 2.42 -8.69
CA MET A 47 8.74 1.30 -9.24
C MET A 47 9.04 -0.02 -8.55
N ARG A 48 10.27 -0.21 -8.09
CA ARG A 48 10.63 -1.42 -7.33
C ARG A 48 9.76 -1.55 -6.09
N VAL A 49 9.54 -0.44 -5.39
CA VAL A 49 8.71 -0.42 -4.18
C VAL A 49 7.24 -0.58 -4.54
N VAL A 50 6.78 0.08 -5.62
CA VAL A 50 5.41 -0.07 -6.11
C VAL A 50 5.12 -1.55 -6.42
N ASN A 51 6.04 -2.22 -7.10
CA ASN A 51 5.85 -3.63 -7.44
C ASN A 51 5.79 -4.50 -6.19
N SER A 52 6.60 -4.18 -5.18
CA SER A 52 6.56 -4.89 -3.90
C SER A 52 5.21 -4.72 -3.23
N ILE A 53 4.67 -3.50 -3.22
CA ILE A 53 3.37 -3.22 -2.62
C ILE A 53 2.27 -4.01 -3.35
N LEU A 54 2.31 -4.01 -4.67
CA LEU A 54 1.30 -4.74 -5.45
C LEU A 54 1.38 -6.24 -5.20
N ARG A 55 2.57 -6.78 -5.00
CA ARG A 55 2.72 -8.19 -4.65
C ARG A 55 2.19 -8.46 -3.24
N GLN A 56 2.45 -7.58 -2.28
CA GLN A 56 1.89 -7.71 -0.94
C GLN A 56 0.37 -7.73 -0.99
N ALA A 57 -0.21 -6.93 -1.87
CA ALA A 57 -1.66 -6.82 -2.01
C ALA A 57 -2.27 -7.91 -2.89
N GLU A 58 -1.46 -8.82 -3.40
CA GLU A 58 -1.90 -9.88 -4.32
C GLU A 58 -2.53 -9.31 -5.59
N LEU A 59 -2.01 -8.18 -6.05
CA LEU A 59 -2.44 -7.54 -7.30
C LEU A 59 -1.43 -7.75 -8.42
N LYS A 60 -0.36 -8.48 -8.13
CA LYS A 60 0.66 -8.75 -9.14
C LYS A 60 1.31 -10.11 -8.91
#